data_63b580fa01f750af9e209a8a097cc8e3
#
_entry.id   63b580fa01f750af9e209a8a097cc8e3
#
_cell.length_a   1.000
_cell.length_b   1.000
_cell.length_c   1.000
_cell.angle_alpha   90.00
_cell.angle_beta   90.00
_cell.angle_gamma   90.00
#
_symmetry.space_group_name_H-M   'P 1'
#
loop_
_entity.id
_entity.type
_entity.pdbx_description
1 polymer ?
#
loop_
_entity_poly.entity_id
_entity_poly.type
_entity_poly.pdbx_seq_one_letter_code
_entity_poly.pdbx_strand_id
1 'polypeptide(L)'
;FQIMNDIIDFDPVAENKVVAGQDILAGRPTILLAMLLETSTPAQREEVIDLIARARKGEQTFEIVERMRLLLNQQHVFQKAWKLVDKFRSRAEAMADEVESDSVRRLLYFLVDTVLEKQDAAPESENNSTPLIQLGKSR
;
A
#
# COMPACT_ATOMS: atom_id res chain seq x y z
N PHE A 1 4.25 11.13 0.65
CA PHE A 1 4.12 10.51 2.00
C PHE A 1 2.69 9.98 2.23
N GLN A 2 1.65 10.85 2.20
CA GLN A 2 0.28 10.42 2.49
C GLN A 2 -0.22 9.28 1.60
N ILE A 3 0.06 9.33 0.29
CA ILE A 3 -0.32 8.28 -0.66
C ILE A 3 0.30 6.93 -0.27
N MET A 4 1.55 6.93 0.16
CA MET A 4 2.23 5.71 0.61
C MET A 4 1.60 5.16 1.88
N ASN A 5 1.29 6.03 2.85
CA ASN A 5 0.60 5.61 4.07
C ASN A 5 -0.76 4.97 3.76
N ASP A 6 -1.52 5.57 2.83
CA ASP A 6 -2.81 5.03 2.39
C ASP A 6 -2.64 3.64 1.74
N ILE A 7 -1.56 3.43 0.93
CA ILE A 7 -1.26 2.13 0.32
C ILE A 7 -0.87 1.10 1.39
N ILE A 8 0.05 1.48 2.29
CA ILE A 8 0.54 0.60 3.37
C ILE A 8 -0.59 0.23 4.34
N ASP A 9 -1.59 1.09 4.51
CA ASP A 9 -2.77 0.76 5.33
C ASP A 9 -3.51 -0.50 4.85
N PHE A 10 -3.41 -0.84 3.57
CA PHE A 10 -3.98 -2.05 2.98
C PHE A 10 -2.99 -3.22 2.84
N ASP A 11 -1.70 -3.04 3.21
CA ASP A 11 -0.71 -4.10 3.08
C ASP A 11 -0.97 -5.20 4.14
N PRO A 12 -1.20 -6.46 3.72
CA PRO A 12 -1.41 -7.58 4.63
C PRO A 12 -0.15 -7.99 5.40
N VAL A 13 1.04 -7.59 4.91
CA VAL A 13 2.34 -7.98 5.48
C VAL A 13 2.80 -7.02 6.58
N ALA A 14 2.15 -5.87 6.75
CA ALA A 14 2.47 -4.95 7.84
C ALA A 14 2.11 -5.60 9.19
N GLU A 15 3.04 -6.35 9.76
CA GLU A 15 2.90 -7.23 10.95
C GLU A 15 2.36 -6.53 12.20
N ASN A 16 2.24 -5.21 12.21
CA ASN A 16 1.85 -4.42 13.36
C ASN A 16 0.45 -3.79 13.27
N LYS A 17 -0.33 -4.06 12.22
CA LYS A 17 -1.67 -3.49 12.08
C LYS A 17 -2.75 -4.48 12.50
N VAL A 18 -3.43 -4.15 13.57
CA VAL A 18 -4.58 -4.93 14.11
C VAL A 18 -5.73 -5.01 13.09
N VAL A 19 -5.87 -4.00 12.24
CA VAL A 19 -6.90 -3.96 11.17
C VAL A 19 -6.36 -3.17 9.98
N ALA A 20 -6.32 -3.77 8.80
CA ALA A 20 -6.00 -3.08 7.55
C ALA A 20 -7.19 -2.22 7.07
N GLY A 21 -6.92 -1.15 6.30
CA GLY A 21 -7.96 -0.34 5.67
C GLY A 21 -8.78 0.53 6.61
N GLN A 22 -8.26 0.87 7.79
CA GLN A 22 -8.99 1.65 8.80
C GLN A 22 -9.46 3.00 8.30
N ASP A 23 -8.67 3.67 7.48
CA ASP A 23 -9.01 4.99 6.96
C ASP A 23 -10.19 4.93 6.00
N ILE A 24 -10.22 3.96 5.12
CA ILE A 24 -11.35 3.77 4.19
C ILE A 24 -12.59 3.30 4.94
N LEU A 25 -12.44 2.37 5.92
CA LEU A 25 -13.56 1.93 6.74
C LEU A 25 -14.20 3.07 7.55
N ALA A 26 -13.36 3.99 8.02
CA ALA A 26 -13.84 5.22 8.66
C ALA A 26 -14.44 6.23 7.66
N GLY A 27 -14.38 5.94 6.35
CA GLY A 27 -14.81 6.84 5.26
C GLY A 27 -13.98 8.13 5.21
N ARG A 28 -12.69 8.03 5.59
CA ARG A 28 -11.77 9.16 5.43
C ARG A 28 -11.48 9.38 3.95
N PRO A 29 -11.37 10.63 3.50
CA PRO A 29 -11.10 10.97 2.10
C PRO A 29 -9.63 10.66 1.76
N THR A 30 -9.33 9.40 1.48
CA THR A 30 -8.02 8.95 1.00
C THR A 30 -7.94 9.05 -0.52
N ILE A 31 -6.71 9.11 -1.07
CA ILE A 31 -6.50 9.10 -2.52
C ILE A 31 -6.96 7.77 -3.13
N LEU A 32 -6.82 6.65 -2.41
CA LEU A 32 -7.27 5.34 -2.87
C LEU A 32 -8.79 5.30 -3.03
N LEU A 33 -9.52 5.85 -2.06
CA LEU A 33 -10.98 5.94 -2.14
C LEU A 33 -11.42 6.83 -3.30
N ALA A 34 -10.77 7.98 -3.50
CA ALA A 34 -11.08 8.87 -4.60
C ALA A 34 -10.85 8.19 -5.96
N MET A 35 -9.70 7.52 -6.15
CA MET A 35 -9.39 6.78 -7.38
C MET A 35 -10.35 5.60 -7.60
N LEU A 36 -10.75 4.90 -6.54
CA LEU A 36 -11.72 3.81 -6.62
C LEU A 36 -13.06 4.36 -7.12
N LEU A 37 -13.58 5.40 -6.49
CA LEU A 37 -14.87 6.00 -6.87
C LEU A 37 -14.86 6.58 -8.28
N GLU A 38 -13.73 7.17 -8.72
CA GLU A 38 -13.57 7.72 -10.06
C GLU A 38 -13.68 6.63 -11.13
N THR A 39 -13.06 5.47 -10.91
CA THR A 39 -12.99 4.38 -11.89
C THR A 39 -14.11 3.35 -11.79
N SER A 40 -14.91 3.41 -10.73
CA SER A 40 -16.01 2.48 -10.48
C SER A 40 -17.24 2.76 -11.33
N THR A 41 -17.96 1.69 -11.69
CA THR A 41 -19.31 1.77 -12.24
C THR A 41 -20.29 2.33 -11.19
N PRO A 42 -21.48 2.82 -11.59
CA PRO A 42 -22.48 3.28 -10.62
C PRO A 42 -22.81 2.23 -9.54
N ALA A 43 -22.98 0.96 -9.93
CA ALA A 43 -23.28 -0.13 -8.99
C ALA A 43 -22.11 -0.37 -8.00
N GLN A 44 -20.86 -0.32 -8.48
CA GLN A 44 -19.69 -0.43 -7.60
C GLN A 44 -19.55 0.76 -6.65
N ARG A 45 -19.91 1.97 -7.07
CA ARG A 45 -19.92 3.14 -6.18
C ARG A 45 -20.94 2.98 -5.04
N GLU A 46 -22.14 2.51 -5.37
CA GLU A 46 -23.15 2.21 -4.36
C GLU A 46 -22.66 1.14 -3.38
N GLU A 47 -22.03 0.09 -3.89
CA GLU A 47 -21.43 -0.96 -3.05
C GLU A 47 -20.36 -0.38 -2.11
N VAL A 48 -19.44 0.46 -2.60
CA VAL A 48 -18.38 1.10 -1.78
C VAL A 48 -19.00 1.94 -0.66
N ILE A 49 -20.04 2.72 -0.98
CA ILE A 49 -20.75 3.56 -0.01
C ILE A 49 -21.45 2.69 1.05
N ASP A 50 -22.08 1.58 0.65
CA ASP A 50 -22.71 0.64 1.59
C ASP A 50 -21.67 -0.02 2.51
N LEU A 51 -20.55 -0.49 1.97
CA LEU A 51 -19.45 -1.08 2.75
C LEU A 51 -18.95 -0.11 3.84
N ILE A 52 -18.74 1.16 3.49
CA ILE A 52 -18.35 2.20 4.45
C ILE A 52 -19.43 2.43 5.50
N ALA A 53 -20.70 2.46 5.08
CA ALA A 53 -21.81 2.68 6.00
C ALA A 53 -21.95 1.52 7.00
N ARG A 54 -21.74 0.28 6.56
CA ARG A 54 -21.75 -0.93 7.39
C ARG A 54 -20.57 -0.97 8.36
N ALA A 55 -19.36 -0.62 7.90
CA ALA A 55 -18.19 -0.51 8.76
C ALA A 55 -18.40 0.49 9.91
N ARG A 56 -19.01 1.64 9.61
CA ARG A 56 -19.33 2.66 10.62
C ARG A 56 -20.35 2.19 11.66
N LYS A 57 -21.18 1.20 11.34
CA LYS A 57 -22.11 0.55 12.29
C LYS A 57 -21.48 -0.57 13.11
N GLY A 58 -20.18 -0.85 12.87
CA GLY A 58 -19.47 -1.91 13.57
C GLY A 58 -19.77 -3.32 13.06
N GLU A 59 -20.22 -3.45 11.81
CA GLU A 59 -20.41 -4.75 11.18
C GLU A 59 -19.06 -5.42 10.85
N GLN A 60 -19.10 -6.70 10.42
CA GLN A 60 -17.92 -7.57 10.23
C GLN A 60 -16.78 -6.90 9.45
N THR A 61 -15.80 -6.41 10.17
CA THR A 61 -14.73 -5.56 9.64
C THR A 61 -13.84 -6.32 8.64
N PHE A 62 -13.56 -7.62 8.89
CA PHE A 62 -12.70 -8.41 8.00
C PHE A 62 -13.31 -8.60 6.59
N GLU A 63 -14.58 -9.00 6.51
CA GLU A 63 -15.25 -9.19 5.21
C GLU A 63 -15.34 -7.89 4.41
N ILE A 64 -15.61 -6.78 5.11
CA ILE A 64 -15.69 -5.46 4.49
C ILE A 64 -14.33 -5.05 3.93
N VAL A 65 -13.24 -5.25 4.70
CA VAL A 65 -11.87 -4.94 4.25
C VAL A 65 -11.50 -5.78 3.03
N GLU A 66 -11.75 -7.09 3.07
CA GLU A 66 -11.44 -7.98 1.93
C GLU A 66 -12.23 -7.61 0.68
N ARG A 67 -13.51 -7.26 0.84
CA ARG A 67 -14.33 -6.82 -0.29
C ARG A 67 -13.83 -5.50 -0.86
N MET A 68 -13.46 -4.55 0.00
CA MET A 68 -12.89 -3.27 -0.42
C MET A 68 -11.55 -3.49 -1.16
N ARG A 69 -10.68 -4.37 -0.65
CA ARG A 69 -9.42 -4.74 -1.29
C ARG A 69 -9.63 -5.34 -2.68
N LEU A 70 -10.61 -6.22 -2.83
CA LEU A 70 -10.97 -6.78 -4.14
C LEU A 70 -11.37 -5.68 -5.13
N LEU A 71 -12.19 -4.73 -4.74
CA LEU A 71 -12.61 -3.61 -5.58
C LEU A 71 -11.41 -2.73 -5.97
N LEU A 72 -10.52 -2.40 -5.02
CA LEU A 72 -9.29 -1.65 -5.28
C LEU A 72 -8.37 -2.36 -6.30
N ASN A 73 -8.22 -3.69 -6.17
CA ASN A 73 -7.44 -4.49 -7.10
C ASN A 73 -8.07 -4.57 -8.48
N GLN A 74 -9.39 -4.82 -8.58
CA GLN A 74 -10.10 -4.88 -9.84
C GLN A 74 -10.00 -3.58 -10.66
N GLN A 75 -9.99 -2.44 -9.98
CA GLN A 75 -9.84 -1.13 -10.60
C GLN A 75 -8.38 -0.68 -10.76
N HIS A 76 -7.42 -1.56 -10.44
CA HIS A 76 -5.98 -1.28 -10.47
C HIS A 76 -5.56 -0.03 -9.69
N VAL A 77 -6.26 0.27 -8.58
CA VAL A 77 -6.05 1.49 -7.81
C VAL A 77 -4.65 1.53 -7.22
N PHE A 78 -4.13 0.42 -6.69
CA PHE A 78 -2.78 0.37 -6.12
C PHE A 78 -1.70 0.71 -7.17
N GLN A 79 -1.80 0.13 -8.38
CA GLN A 79 -0.87 0.45 -9.46
C GLN A 79 -0.94 1.92 -9.87
N LYS A 80 -2.15 2.51 -9.91
CA LYS A 80 -2.32 3.93 -10.21
C LYS A 80 -1.73 4.81 -9.12
N ALA A 81 -1.92 4.45 -7.85
CA ALA A 81 -1.39 5.17 -6.72
C ALA A 81 0.15 5.12 -6.70
N TRP A 82 0.77 3.96 -6.96
CA TRP A 82 2.22 3.85 -7.09
C TRP A 82 2.78 4.68 -8.24
N LYS A 83 2.13 4.66 -9.41
CA LYS A 83 2.53 5.54 -10.53
C LYS A 83 2.47 7.03 -10.15
N LEU A 84 1.53 7.41 -9.30
CA LEU A 84 1.45 8.78 -8.80
C LEU A 84 2.60 9.10 -7.85
N VAL A 85 2.98 8.16 -6.97
CA VAL A 85 4.17 8.29 -6.11
C VAL A 85 5.43 8.47 -6.96
N ASP A 86 5.64 7.60 -7.96
CA ASP A 86 6.81 7.67 -8.87
C ASP A 86 6.85 9.01 -9.61
N LYS A 87 5.70 9.51 -10.06
CA LYS A 87 5.61 10.83 -10.70
C LYS A 87 6.03 11.97 -9.76
N PHE A 88 5.58 11.93 -8.51
CA PHE A 88 5.98 12.95 -7.53
C PHE A 88 7.45 12.82 -7.13
N ARG A 89 7.98 11.59 -7.04
CA ARG A 89 9.40 11.34 -6.84
C ARG A 89 10.24 12.00 -7.93
N SER A 90 9.98 11.66 -9.19
CA SER A 90 10.73 12.22 -10.32
C SER A 90 10.63 13.75 -10.39
N ARG A 91 9.48 14.31 -10.01
CA ARG A 91 9.34 15.77 -9.96
C ARG A 91 10.16 16.39 -8.83
N ALA A 92 10.20 15.75 -7.65
CA ALA A 92 10.99 16.23 -6.51
C ALA A 92 12.49 16.15 -6.82
N GLU A 93 12.94 15.05 -7.46
CA GLU A 93 14.33 14.89 -7.92
C GLU A 93 14.70 15.96 -8.94
N ALA A 94 13.87 16.23 -9.95
CA ALA A 94 14.11 17.28 -10.94
C ALA A 94 14.20 18.68 -10.28
N MET A 95 13.37 18.96 -9.28
CA MET A 95 13.46 20.23 -8.53
C MET A 95 14.74 20.29 -7.68
N ALA A 96 15.21 19.16 -7.14
CA ALA A 96 16.47 19.11 -6.41
C ALA A 96 17.68 19.39 -7.31
N ASP A 97 17.63 18.94 -8.58
CA ASP A 97 18.69 19.21 -9.57
C ASP A 97 18.87 20.68 -9.89
N GLU A 98 17.80 21.48 -9.79
CA GLU A 98 17.84 22.93 -10.02
C GLU A 98 18.51 23.70 -8.85
N VAL A 99 18.79 23.04 -7.72
CA VAL A 99 19.41 23.68 -6.56
C VAL A 99 20.91 23.82 -6.75
N GLU A 100 21.43 25.05 -6.68
CA GLU A 100 22.87 25.34 -6.89
C GLU A 100 23.77 24.71 -5.82
N SER A 101 23.34 24.67 -4.55
CA SER A 101 24.13 24.15 -3.44
C SER A 101 24.16 22.62 -3.44
N ASP A 102 25.34 22.03 -3.64
CA ASP A 102 25.54 20.57 -3.59
C ASP A 102 25.14 19.93 -2.27
N SER A 103 25.34 20.65 -1.17
CA SER A 103 24.97 20.15 0.16
C SER A 103 23.45 20.09 0.34
N VAL A 104 22.74 21.11 -0.14
CA VAL A 104 21.28 21.16 -0.10
C VAL A 104 20.68 20.14 -1.06
N ARG A 105 21.24 20.04 -2.28
CA ARG A 105 20.81 19.04 -3.26
C ARG A 105 20.90 17.61 -2.69
N ARG A 106 22.03 17.23 -2.10
CA ARG A 106 22.20 15.92 -1.44
C ARG A 106 21.21 15.70 -0.31
N LEU A 107 20.93 16.72 0.47
CA LEU A 107 19.92 16.63 1.53
C LEU A 107 18.52 16.39 0.95
N LEU A 108 18.16 17.08 -0.14
CA LEU A 108 16.86 16.89 -0.79
C LEU A 108 16.72 15.47 -1.37
N TYR A 109 17.74 14.92 -2.03
CA TYR A 109 17.75 13.53 -2.49
C TYR A 109 17.57 12.55 -1.33
N PHE A 110 18.33 12.74 -0.26
CA PHE A 110 18.20 11.90 0.95
C PHE A 110 16.78 11.95 1.52
N LEU A 111 16.14 13.13 1.56
CA LEU A 111 14.77 13.27 2.04
C LEU A 111 13.78 12.58 1.10
N VAL A 112 13.94 12.72 -0.22
CA VAL A 112 13.10 12.04 -1.21
C VAL A 112 13.19 10.53 -1.06
N ASP A 113 14.40 9.99 -0.95
CA ASP A 113 14.63 8.57 -0.75
C ASP A 113 14.03 8.09 0.56
N THR A 114 14.32 8.78 1.68
CA THR A 114 13.81 8.39 3.00
C THR A 114 12.28 8.42 3.08
N VAL A 115 11.64 9.42 2.45
CA VAL A 115 10.18 9.60 2.51
C VAL A 115 9.46 8.68 1.53
N LEU A 116 10.10 8.34 0.38
CA LEU A 116 9.50 7.58 -0.70
C LEU A 116 10.11 6.18 -0.87
N GLU A 117 11.00 5.78 0.04
CA GLU A 117 11.52 4.42 0.07
C GLU A 117 10.34 3.46 0.24
N LYS A 118 10.16 2.57 -0.74
CA LYS A 118 9.26 1.44 -0.57
C LYS A 118 9.81 0.67 0.63
N GLN A 119 9.02 0.45 1.65
CA GLN A 119 9.33 -0.61 2.59
C GLN A 119 9.31 -1.90 1.74
N ASP A 120 10.49 -2.30 1.29
CA ASP A 120 10.64 -3.56 0.57
C ASP A 120 10.04 -4.63 1.46
N ALA A 121 9.01 -5.30 0.95
CA ALA A 121 8.42 -6.47 1.57
C ALA A 121 9.58 -7.38 1.98
N ALA A 122 9.49 -7.92 3.20
CA ALA A 122 10.48 -8.80 3.79
C ALA A 122 11.06 -9.79 2.76
N PRO A 123 12.37 -10.11 2.83
CA PRO A 123 13.03 -10.95 1.84
C PRO A 123 12.24 -12.23 1.67
N GLU A 124 11.94 -12.57 0.40
CA GLU A 124 11.40 -13.88 0.05
C GLU A 124 12.17 -14.94 0.83
N SER A 125 11.48 -15.66 1.69
CA SER A 125 12.08 -16.77 2.42
C SER A 125 12.64 -17.73 1.38
N GLU A 126 13.95 -17.69 1.21
CA GLU A 126 14.68 -18.74 0.48
C GLU A 126 14.22 -20.07 1.06
N ASN A 127 13.51 -20.78 0.22
CA ASN A 127 13.04 -22.14 0.46
C ASN A 127 14.27 -23.05 0.54
N ASN A 128 14.98 -22.97 1.68
CA ASN A 128 16.13 -23.79 2.00
C ASN A 128 15.61 -25.17 2.37
N SER A 129 15.25 -25.93 1.35
CA SER A 129 15.00 -27.36 1.46
C SER A 129 16.32 -28.05 1.82
N THR A 130 16.60 -28.08 3.12
CA THR A 130 17.65 -28.93 3.68
C THR A 130 17.28 -30.39 3.39
N PRO A 131 18.12 -31.15 2.67
CA PRO A 131 17.85 -32.56 2.45
C PRO A 131 17.96 -33.32 3.77
N LEU A 132 16.89 -34.01 4.14
CA LEU A 132 16.86 -34.97 5.25
C LEU A 132 17.95 -36.02 5.03
N ILE A 133 19.02 -35.94 5.83
CA ILE A 133 20.01 -37.01 5.91
C ILE A 133 19.32 -38.20 6.58
N GLN A 134 19.06 -39.25 5.81
CA GLN A 134 18.65 -40.55 6.32
C GLN A 134 19.83 -41.15 7.09
N LEU A 135 19.73 -41.15 8.41
CA LEU A 135 20.59 -41.96 9.26
C LEU A 135 20.17 -43.43 9.09
N GLY A 136 20.99 -44.15 8.32
CA GLY A 136 20.88 -45.57 8.16
C GLY A 136 21.01 -46.29 9.51
N LYS A 137 20.04 -47.16 9.83
CA LYS A 137 20.16 -48.19 10.85
C LYS A 137 21.23 -49.20 10.40
N SER A 138 22.33 -49.30 11.18
CA SER A 138 23.22 -50.48 11.16
C SER A 138 23.02 -51.26 12.45
N ARG A 139 22.96 -52.53 12.25
CA ARG A 139 22.78 -53.67 13.18
C ARG A 139 23.64 -53.57 14.44
#